data_2ec3f4a18482a6307cb7106cfa67e644
#
_entry.id   2ec3f4a18482a6307cb7106cfa67e644
#
_cell.length_a   1.000
_cell.length_b   1.000
_cell.length_c   1.000
_cell.angle_alpha   90.00
_cell.angle_beta   90.00
_cell.angle_gamma   90.00
#
_symmetry.space_group_name_H-M   'P 1'
#
loop_
_entity.id
_entity.type
_entity.pdbx_description
1 polymer ?
#
loop_
_entity_poly.entity_id
_entity_poly.type
_entity_poly.pdbx_seq_one_letter_code
_entity_poly.pdbx_strand_id
1 'polypeptide(L)'
;MRHDRRLRPFALTVALATVAFTFTTPLVAQVMFFDSAKPITFEEEISRYLPGVANFQKGLDLYKKGQASAAIDAWQTAASWAMKDAQYNLGLAYFKGNGVAADRPRGLAWLALAAERKNPRLQASLATAWDSASDAEHQQANAIWRDLRKEYGDDVALPKAKKRFDAEVAQLSSRAGKGNGKMVSRTMGPMDVSEYREKLDVLAKQNFGSESGGDSATADASTPKNAG
;
A
#
# COMPACT_ATOMS: atom_id res chain seq x y z
N MET A 1 65.16 -70.64 24.09
CA MET A 1 64.57 -70.19 25.36
C MET A 1 63.82 -68.90 25.12
N ARG A 2 62.55 -68.97 24.96
CA ARG A 2 61.68 -67.75 24.68
C ARG A 2 60.64 -67.69 25.77
N HIS A 3 60.66 -66.60 26.56
CA HIS A 3 59.66 -66.29 27.55
C HIS A 3 58.53 -65.52 26.88
N ASP A 4 57.44 -66.21 26.77
CA ASP A 4 56.12 -65.59 26.32
C ASP A 4 55.48 -65.01 27.55
N ARG A 5 55.51 -63.70 27.67
CA ARG A 5 54.68 -62.93 28.65
C ARG A 5 53.41 -62.48 27.98
N ARG A 6 52.37 -63.25 28.22
CA ARG A 6 51.04 -62.85 27.83
C ARG A 6 50.52 -61.76 28.80
N LEU A 7 50.31 -60.54 28.25
CA LEU A 7 49.72 -59.47 28.97
C LEU A 7 48.19 -59.70 28.97
N ARG A 8 47.55 -59.70 30.14
CA ARG A 8 46.15 -59.79 30.33
C ARG A 8 45.56 -58.36 30.16
N PRO A 9 44.51 -58.18 29.41
CA PRO A 9 43.85 -56.89 29.37
C PRO A 9 42.97 -56.64 30.61
N PHE A 10 43.25 -55.57 31.32
CA PHE A 10 42.39 -55.05 32.36
C PHE A 10 41.12 -54.46 31.69
N ALA A 11 39.98 -55.07 31.90
CA ALA A 11 38.73 -54.54 31.54
C ALA A 11 38.30 -53.43 32.55
N LEU A 12 38.45 -52.19 32.13
CA LEU A 12 37.98 -51.04 32.89
C LEU A 12 36.46 -50.84 32.60
N THR A 13 35.63 -51.36 33.50
CA THR A 13 34.19 -51.11 33.46
C THR A 13 33.91 -49.67 33.90
N VAL A 14 33.72 -48.78 32.95
CA VAL A 14 33.24 -47.43 33.20
C VAL A 14 31.71 -47.53 33.39
N ALA A 15 31.27 -47.43 34.65
CA ALA A 15 29.84 -47.27 34.96
C ALA A 15 29.40 -45.86 34.54
N LEU A 16 28.65 -45.77 33.45
CA LEU A 16 27.99 -44.53 33.03
C LEU A 16 26.77 -44.30 33.95
N ALA A 17 26.95 -43.45 34.97
CA ALA A 17 25.84 -42.93 35.71
C ALA A 17 25.09 -41.87 34.85
N THR A 18 24.01 -42.29 34.22
CA THR A 18 23.09 -41.38 33.56
C THR A 18 22.32 -40.60 34.63
N VAL A 19 22.81 -39.38 34.93
CA VAL A 19 22.03 -38.40 35.70
C VAL A 19 20.97 -37.87 34.73
N ALA A 20 19.74 -38.41 34.90
CA ALA A 20 18.57 -37.84 34.23
C ALA A 20 18.31 -36.47 34.85
N PHE A 21 18.81 -35.41 34.18
CA PHE A 21 18.48 -34.04 34.52
C PHE A 21 17.06 -33.77 33.99
N THR A 22 16.08 -34.01 34.82
CA THR A 22 14.71 -33.58 34.54
C THR A 22 14.69 -32.06 34.59
N PHE A 23 14.82 -31.44 33.40
CA PHE A 23 14.46 -30.03 33.24
C PHE A 23 12.95 -29.90 33.48
N THR A 24 12.56 -29.72 34.74
CA THR A 24 11.34 -29.07 35.04
C THR A 24 11.47 -27.63 34.62
N THR A 25 11.11 -27.35 33.34
CA THR A 25 10.86 -25.97 32.93
C THR A 25 9.77 -25.44 33.86
N PRO A 26 10.04 -24.37 34.65
CA PRO A 26 8.94 -23.70 35.30
C PRO A 26 7.99 -23.32 34.18
N LEU A 27 6.72 -23.70 34.33
CA LEU A 27 5.63 -23.11 33.56
C LEU A 27 5.59 -21.65 34.02
N VAL A 28 6.54 -20.87 33.51
CA VAL A 28 6.43 -19.43 33.51
C VAL A 28 5.14 -19.24 32.73
N ALA A 29 4.05 -18.93 33.46
CA ALA A 29 2.87 -18.43 32.86
C ALA A 29 3.37 -17.38 31.86
N GLN A 30 3.27 -17.72 30.58
CA GLN A 30 3.44 -16.80 29.50
C GLN A 30 2.31 -15.81 29.72
N VAL A 31 2.56 -14.84 30.61
CA VAL A 31 1.83 -13.61 30.63
C VAL A 31 1.97 -13.17 29.19
N MET A 32 0.95 -13.44 28.39
CA MET A 32 0.76 -12.72 27.15
C MET A 32 0.69 -11.27 27.62
N PHE A 33 1.87 -10.64 27.67
CA PHE A 33 1.92 -9.21 27.47
C PHE A 33 1.20 -9.08 26.13
N PHE A 34 -0.06 -8.67 26.16
CA PHE A 34 -0.65 -7.96 25.05
C PHE A 34 0.42 -6.97 24.69
N ASP A 35 1.13 -7.30 23.64
CA ASP A 35 2.18 -6.46 23.07
C ASP A 35 1.51 -5.10 22.97
N SER A 36 1.98 -4.19 23.80
CA SER A 36 1.38 -2.88 24.01
C SER A 36 1.15 -2.35 22.63
N ALA A 37 -0.11 -2.29 22.24
CA ALA A 37 -0.61 -2.22 20.88
C ALA A 37 0.31 -1.28 20.09
N LYS A 38 1.05 -1.83 19.12
CA LYS A 38 1.92 -1.07 18.24
C LYS A 38 1.23 0.28 17.98
N PRO A 39 1.84 1.40 18.32
CA PRO A 39 1.18 2.67 18.18
C PRO A 39 0.69 2.78 16.73
N ILE A 40 -0.61 2.94 16.54
CA ILE A 40 -1.19 3.09 15.22
C ILE A 40 -0.62 4.36 14.60
N THR A 41 -0.31 4.30 13.31
CA THR A 41 0.12 5.49 12.59
C THR A 41 -1.08 6.39 12.28
N PHE A 42 -0.81 7.65 11.97
CA PHE A 42 -1.87 8.56 11.52
C PHE A 42 -2.56 8.04 10.25
N GLU A 43 -1.82 7.42 9.34
CA GLU A 43 -2.33 6.78 8.13
C GLU A 43 -3.29 5.63 8.45
N GLU A 44 -2.97 4.81 9.45
CA GLU A 44 -3.88 3.74 9.92
C GLU A 44 -5.15 4.35 10.53
N GLU A 45 -5.03 5.44 11.28
CA GLU A 45 -6.19 6.13 11.87
C GLU A 45 -7.11 6.71 10.80
N ILE A 46 -6.54 7.32 9.75
CA ILE A 46 -7.32 7.93 8.66
C ILE A 46 -7.80 6.91 7.62
N SER A 47 -7.38 5.65 7.69
CA SER A 47 -7.76 4.61 6.72
C SER A 47 -9.27 4.47 6.52
N ARG A 48 -10.02 4.77 7.54
CA ARG A 48 -11.47 4.78 7.55
C ARG A 48 -12.04 5.85 6.60
N TYR A 49 -11.43 7.04 6.62
CA TYR A 49 -11.86 8.21 5.84
C TYR A 49 -11.25 8.19 4.44
N LEU A 50 -9.99 7.85 4.35
CA LEU A 50 -9.16 7.90 3.15
C LEU A 50 -8.44 6.55 2.92
N PRO A 51 -9.18 5.47 2.58
CA PRO A 51 -8.60 4.14 2.40
C PRO A 51 -7.56 4.08 1.27
N GLY A 52 -7.64 4.97 0.27
CA GLY A 52 -6.64 5.12 -0.78
C GLY A 52 -5.27 5.50 -0.22
N VAL A 53 -5.25 6.49 0.68
CA VAL A 53 -4.00 6.95 1.34
C VAL A 53 -3.38 5.84 2.18
N ALA A 54 -4.18 5.19 3.01
CA ALA A 54 -3.70 4.13 3.89
C ALA A 54 -3.11 2.94 3.11
N ASN A 55 -3.80 2.49 2.06
CA ASN A 55 -3.30 1.40 1.22
C ASN A 55 -2.09 1.81 0.38
N PHE A 56 -2.01 3.05 -0.07
CA PHE A 56 -0.83 3.57 -0.73
C PHE A 56 0.40 3.53 0.19
N GLN A 57 0.27 4.04 1.41
CA GLN A 57 1.34 4.03 2.40
C GLN A 57 1.76 2.60 2.77
N LYS A 58 0.79 1.70 2.99
CA LYS A 58 1.07 0.27 3.18
C LYS A 58 1.88 -0.32 2.03
N GLY A 59 1.55 0.03 0.79
CA GLY A 59 2.30 -0.41 -0.39
C GLY A 59 3.73 0.10 -0.39
N LEU A 60 3.96 1.37 -0.02
CA LEU A 60 5.31 1.92 0.10
C LEU A 60 6.15 1.19 1.15
N ASP A 61 5.57 0.86 2.30
CA ASP A 61 6.25 0.15 3.37
C ASP A 61 6.58 -1.30 2.99
N LEU A 62 5.66 -1.98 2.30
CA LEU A 62 5.90 -3.31 1.76
C LEU A 62 7.03 -3.30 0.72
N TYR A 63 7.02 -2.32 -0.17
CA TYR A 63 8.05 -2.18 -1.20
C TYR A 63 9.44 -1.94 -0.59
N LYS A 64 9.55 -1.05 0.42
CA LYS A 64 10.79 -0.82 1.18
C LYS A 64 11.33 -2.08 1.86
N LYS A 65 10.44 -2.99 2.25
CA LYS A 65 10.79 -4.31 2.85
C LYS A 65 11.13 -5.38 1.81
N GLY A 66 11.20 -5.03 0.52
CA GLY A 66 11.45 -5.98 -0.57
C GLY A 66 10.25 -6.88 -0.92
N GLN A 67 9.06 -6.62 -0.37
CA GLN A 67 7.84 -7.37 -0.60
C GLN A 67 7.06 -6.76 -1.78
N ALA A 68 7.70 -6.74 -2.95
CA ALA A 68 7.21 -5.98 -4.10
C ALA A 68 5.84 -6.48 -4.62
N SER A 69 5.59 -7.78 -4.63
CA SER A 69 4.28 -8.33 -5.04
C SER A 69 3.15 -7.85 -4.10
N ALA A 70 3.36 -7.93 -2.79
CA ALA A 70 2.38 -7.46 -1.81
C ALA A 70 2.18 -5.93 -1.88
N ALA A 71 3.22 -5.18 -2.25
CA ALA A 71 3.11 -3.75 -2.49
C ALA A 71 2.18 -3.43 -3.67
N ILE A 72 2.26 -4.22 -4.74
CA ILE A 72 1.38 -4.09 -5.91
C ILE A 72 -0.08 -4.31 -5.53
N ASP A 73 -0.40 -5.35 -4.76
CA ASP A 73 -1.76 -5.60 -4.29
C ASP A 73 -2.30 -4.42 -3.45
N ALA A 74 -1.47 -3.86 -2.58
CA ALA A 74 -1.82 -2.69 -1.81
C ALA A 74 -2.04 -1.45 -2.69
N TRP A 75 -1.19 -1.22 -3.70
CA TRP A 75 -1.36 -0.12 -4.65
C TRP A 75 -2.57 -0.31 -5.56
N GLN A 76 -2.93 -1.53 -5.96
CA GLN A 76 -4.18 -1.79 -6.69
C GLN A 76 -5.39 -1.42 -5.84
N THR A 77 -5.39 -1.81 -4.56
CA THR A 77 -6.43 -1.39 -3.63
C THR A 77 -6.49 0.14 -3.50
N ALA A 78 -5.34 0.81 -3.36
CA ALA A 78 -5.28 2.27 -3.30
C ALA A 78 -5.79 2.94 -4.60
N ALA A 79 -5.43 2.40 -5.76
CA ALA A 79 -5.87 2.88 -7.07
C ALA A 79 -7.39 2.84 -7.23
N SER A 80 -8.07 1.83 -6.68
CA SER A 80 -9.54 1.73 -6.69
C SER A 80 -10.24 2.79 -5.84
N TRP A 81 -9.48 3.56 -5.06
CA TRP A 81 -9.90 4.74 -4.30
C TRP A 81 -9.39 6.05 -4.91
N ALA A 82 -9.16 6.06 -6.21
CA ALA A 82 -8.69 7.21 -6.99
C ALA A 82 -7.32 7.76 -6.57
N MET A 83 -6.45 6.93 -5.96
CA MET A 83 -5.10 7.35 -5.55
C MET A 83 -4.17 7.38 -6.75
N LYS A 84 -3.88 8.58 -7.29
CA LYS A 84 -3.07 8.74 -8.52
C LYS A 84 -1.61 8.31 -8.36
N ASP A 85 -1.02 8.52 -7.20
CA ASP A 85 0.34 8.03 -6.94
C ASP A 85 0.43 6.49 -6.89
N ALA A 86 -0.65 5.82 -6.47
CA ALA A 86 -0.72 4.36 -6.55
C ALA A 86 -0.81 3.88 -8.01
N GLN A 87 -1.65 4.53 -8.83
CA GLN A 87 -1.73 4.25 -10.26
C GLN A 87 -0.38 4.46 -10.96
N TYR A 88 0.35 5.52 -10.58
CA TYR A 88 1.69 5.79 -11.06
C TYR A 88 2.69 4.69 -10.69
N ASN A 89 2.70 4.26 -9.43
CA ASN A 89 3.58 3.18 -8.98
C ASN A 89 3.28 1.86 -9.68
N LEU A 90 2.00 1.52 -9.88
CA LEU A 90 1.58 0.37 -10.70
C LEU A 90 2.09 0.49 -12.14
N GLY A 91 1.98 1.68 -12.73
CA GLY A 91 2.49 1.96 -14.05
C GLY A 91 3.97 1.66 -14.17
N LEU A 92 4.78 2.17 -13.24
CA LEU A 92 6.22 1.90 -13.21
C LEU A 92 6.55 0.43 -12.94
N ALA A 93 5.79 -0.22 -12.04
CA ALA A 93 6.00 -1.62 -11.70
C ALA A 93 5.80 -2.53 -12.91
N TYR A 94 4.69 -2.39 -13.63
CA TYR A 94 4.43 -3.16 -14.85
C TYR A 94 5.37 -2.78 -16.00
N PHE A 95 5.68 -1.48 -16.16
CA PHE A 95 6.55 -1.03 -17.24
C PHE A 95 7.98 -1.58 -17.13
N LYS A 96 8.49 -1.70 -15.88
CA LYS A 96 9.87 -2.13 -15.58
C LYS A 96 9.97 -3.59 -15.13
N GLY A 97 8.88 -4.26 -14.79
CA GLY A 97 8.91 -5.60 -14.21
C GLY A 97 9.32 -5.63 -12.75
N ASN A 98 8.99 -4.59 -11.97
CA ASN A 98 9.37 -4.49 -10.56
C ASN A 98 8.28 -5.13 -9.67
N GLY A 99 8.51 -6.36 -9.22
CA GLY A 99 7.57 -7.10 -8.38
C GLY A 99 6.42 -7.80 -9.14
N VAL A 100 6.36 -7.60 -10.45
CA VAL A 100 5.50 -8.33 -11.39
C VAL A 100 6.28 -8.61 -12.67
N ALA A 101 5.79 -9.52 -13.51
CA ALA A 101 6.32 -9.67 -14.87
C ALA A 101 6.15 -8.34 -15.64
N ALA A 102 7.17 -7.98 -16.42
CA ALA A 102 7.11 -6.77 -17.24
C ALA A 102 5.97 -6.89 -18.27
N ASP A 103 5.13 -5.85 -18.30
CA ASP A 103 4.02 -5.67 -19.22
C ASP A 103 3.95 -4.18 -19.55
N ARG A 104 4.75 -3.76 -20.54
CA ARG A 104 4.89 -2.34 -20.90
C ARG A 104 3.57 -1.71 -21.34
N PRO A 105 2.71 -2.37 -22.15
CA PRO A 105 1.38 -1.85 -22.48
C PRO A 105 0.50 -1.60 -21.24
N ARG A 106 0.49 -2.52 -20.29
CA ARG A 106 -0.23 -2.35 -19.02
C ARG A 106 0.36 -1.23 -18.18
N GLY A 107 1.69 -1.12 -18.15
CA GLY A 107 2.39 -0.02 -17.49
C GLY A 107 1.98 1.33 -18.05
N LEU A 108 1.94 1.49 -19.38
CA LEU A 108 1.46 2.70 -20.06
C LEU A 108 0.00 3.01 -19.71
N ALA A 109 -0.87 2.01 -19.69
CA ALA A 109 -2.28 2.17 -19.34
C ALA A 109 -2.47 2.70 -17.91
N TRP A 110 -1.69 2.20 -16.95
CA TRP A 110 -1.69 2.69 -15.57
C TRP A 110 -1.12 4.11 -15.47
N LEU A 111 -0.04 4.43 -16.21
CA LEU A 111 0.51 5.80 -16.25
C LEU A 111 -0.50 6.78 -16.86
N ALA A 112 -1.26 6.37 -17.86
CA ALA A 112 -2.33 7.20 -18.45
C ALA A 112 -3.44 7.50 -17.42
N LEU A 113 -3.88 6.51 -16.64
CA LEU A 113 -4.83 6.74 -15.54
C LEU A 113 -4.27 7.69 -14.48
N ALA A 114 -2.99 7.55 -14.12
CA ALA A 114 -2.34 8.44 -13.18
C ALA A 114 -2.34 9.90 -13.66
N ALA A 115 -2.18 10.10 -14.96
CA ALA A 115 -2.08 11.42 -15.59
C ALA A 115 -3.43 12.12 -15.83
N GLU A 116 -4.59 11.48 -15.58
CA GLU A 116 -5.94 12.03 -15.86
C GLU A 116 -6.16 13.42 -15.26
N ARG A 117 -5.64 13.70 -14.06
CA ARG A 117 -5.77 14.99 -13.37
C ARG A 117 -4.76 16.05 -13.84
N LYS A 118 -4.10 15.83 -14.96
CA LYS A 118 -3.17 16.78 -15.59
C LYS A 118 -2.03 17.26 -14.67
N ASN A 119 -1.64 16.45 -13.68
CA ASN A 119 -0.46 16.73 -12.88
C ASN A 119 0.80 16.72 -13.78
N PRO A 120 1.57 17.83 -13.85
CA PRO A 120 2.69 17.94 -14.80
C PRO A 120 3.75 16.84 -14.66
N ARG A 121 4.04 16.39 -13.43
CA ARG A 121 4.99 15.30 -13.15
C ARG A 121 4.49 13.98 -13.75
N LEU A 122 3.21 13.67 -13.55
CA LEU A 122 2.61 12.43 -14.03
C LEU A 122 2.46 12.44 -15.56
N GLN A 123 2.11 13.59 -16.13
CA GLN A 123 2.07 13.76 -17.59
C GLN A 123 3.46 13.61 -18.25
N ALA A 124 4.49 14.20 -17.66
CA ALA A 124 5.86 14.06 -18.17
C ALA A 124 6.34 12.60 -18.10
N SER A 125 6.02 11.89 -17.02
CA SER A 125 6.36 10.47 -16.89
C SER A 125 5.63 9.59 -17.90
N LEU A 126 4.33 9.86 -18.15
CA LEU A 126 3.58 9.19 -19.22
C LEU A 126 4.20 9.46 -20.57
N ALA A 127 4.50 10.72 -20.92
CA ALA A 127 5.08 11.09 -22.19
C ALA A 127 6.40 10.37 -22.44
N THR A 128 7.31 10.40 -21.46
CA THR A 128 8.61 9.69 -21.56
C THR A 128 8.43 8.18 -21.80
N ALA A 129 7.50 7.54 -21.08
CA ALA A 129 7.22 6.12 -21.25
C ALA A 129 6.59 5.83 -22.61
N TRP A 130 5.66 6.68 -23.05
CA TRP A 130 4.97 6.59 -24.33
C TRP A 130 5.93 6.70 -25.50
N ASP A 131 6.80 7.71 -25.51
CA ASP A 131 7.80 7.95 -26.56
C ASP A 131 8.80 6.78 -26.72
N SER A 132 8.97 5.97 -25.68
CA SER A 132 9.84 4.79 -25.69
C SER A 132 9.15 3.51 -26.16
N ALA A 133 7.85 3.57 -26.45
CA ALA A 133 7.03 2.42 -26.81
C ALA A 133 6.77 2.34 -28.31
N SER A 134 6.53 1.12 -28.80
CA SER A 134 6.15 0.86 -30.19
C SER A 134 4.67 1.13 -30.43
N ASP A 135 4.29 1.29 -31.70
CA ASP A 135 2.88 1.45 -32.11
C ASP A 135 2.00 0.28 -31.66
N ALA A 136 2.53 -0.94 -31.66
CA ALA A 136 1.83 -2.13 -31.17
C ALA A 136 1.57 -2.04 -29.65
N GLU A 137 2.55 -1.57 -28.86
CA GLU A 137 2.40 -1.34 -27.43
C GLU A 137 1.38 -0.23 -27.16
N HIS A 138 1.35 0.85 -27.95
CA HIS A 138 0.36 1.93 -27.86
C HIS A 138 -1.06 1.39 -28.07
N GLN A 139 -1.29 0.57 -29.11
CA GLN A 139 -2.60 -0.01 -29.38
C GLN A 139 -3.07 -0.91 -28.22
N GLN A 140 -2.18 -1.76 -27.71
CA GLN A 140 -2.46 -2.63 -26.56
C GLN A 140 -2.72 -1.80 -25.30
N ALA A 141 -1.90 -0.78 -25.02
CA ALA A 141 -2.06 0.11 -23.88
C ALA A 141 -3.43 0.82 -23.89
N ASN A 142 -3.85 1.31 -25.05
CA ASN A 142 -5.16 1.95 -25.22
C ASN A 142 -6.32 0.97 -24.97
N ALA A 143 -6.19 -0.29 -25.35
CA ALA A 143 -7.19 -1.32 -25.07
C ALA A 143 -7.26 -1.61 -23.55
N ILE A 144 -6.11 -1.84 -22.91
CA ILE A 144 -6.01 -2.08 -21.47
C ILE A 144 -6.51 -0.87 -20.67
N TRP A 145 -6.16 0.36 -21.09
CA TRP A 145 -6.62 1.58 -20.43
C TRP A 145 -8.14 1.69 -20.41
N ARG A 146 -8.82 1.39 -21.53
CA ARG A 146 -10.30 1.37 -21.58
C ARG A 146 -10.92 0.40 -20.58
N ASP A 147 -10.27 -0.74 -20.35
CA ASP A 147 -10.75 -1.73 -19.37
C ASP A 147 -10.45 -1.30 -17.93
N LEU A 148 -9.24 -0.84 -17.66
CA LEU A 148 -8.86 -0.33 -16.33
C LEU A 148 -9.69 0.88 -15.92
N ARG A 149 -10.02 1.78 -16.86
CA ARG A 149 -10.80 2.98 -16.57
C ARG A 149 -12.19 2.67 -16.01
N LYS A 150 -12.79 1.53 -16.37
CA LYS A 150 -14.11 1.09 -15.87
C LYS A 150 -14.14 0.90 -14.35
N GLU A 151 -12.98 0.73 -13.72
CA GLU A 151 -12.86 0.55 -12.27
C GLU A 151 -12.03 1.64 -11.60
N TYR A 152 -10.95 2.07 -12.24
CA TYR A 152 -9.90 2.94 -11.67
C TYR A 152 -9.91 4.36 -12.22
N GLY A 153 -10.71 4.65 -13.23
CA GLY A 153 -10.85 6.00 -13.79
C GLY A 153 -11.46 6.97 -12.80
N ASP A 154 -11.15 8.24 -12.94
CA ASP A 154 -11.67 9.28 -12.04
C ASP A 154 -13.19 9.43 -12.10
N ASP A 155 -13.81 9.13 -13.23
CA ASP A 155 -15.27 9.13 -13.39
C ASP A 155 -15.96 8.04 -12.52
N VAL A 156 -15.26 7.00 -12.10
CA VAL A 156 -15.78 5.91 -11.27
C VAL A 156 -15.20 5.92 -9.85
N ALA A 157 -13.88 5.92 -9.75
CA ALA A 157 -13.20 5.76 -8.46
C ALA A 157 -13.28 7.01 -7.58
N LEU A 158 -13.25 8.22 -8.17
CA LEU A 158 -13.28 9.46 -7.40
C LEU A 158 -14.64 9.73 -6.72
N PRO A 159 -15.81 9.60 -7.38
CA PRO A 159 -17.09 9.72 -6.70
C PRO A 159 -17.27 8.69 -5.57
N LYS A 160 -16.81 7.45 -5.77
CA LYS A 160 -16.81 6.40 -4.72
C LYS A 160 -15.97 6.83 -3.51
N ALA A 161 -14.76 7.36 -3.74
CA ALA A 161 -13.86 7.79 -2.68
C ALA A 161 -14.42 9.01 -1.92
N LYS A 162 -14.94 10.01 -2.63
CA LYS A 162 -15.61 11.17 -2.02
C LYS A 162 -16.81 10.77 -1.20
N LYS A 163 -17.71 9.94 -1.75
CA LYS A 163 -18.89 9.43 -1.01
C LYS A 163 -18.50 8.72 0.29
N ARG A 164 -17.43 7.93 0.28
CA ARG A 164 -16.93 7.28 1.48
C ARG A 164 -16.45 8.31 2.50
N PHE A 165 -15.63 9.26 2.05
CA PHE A 165 -15.10 10.33 2.90
C PHE A 165 -16.23 11.13 3.57
N ASP A 166 -17.19 11.63 2.79
CA ASP A 166 -18.31 12.43 3.27
C ASP A 166 -19.14 11.67 4.31
N ALA A 167 -19.45 10.40 4.05
CA ALA A 167 -20.21 9.56 4.98
C ALA A 167 -19.50 9.38 6.32
N GLU A 168 -18.20 9.14 6.33
CA GLU A 168 -17.43 8.96 7.54
C GLU A 168 -17.23 10.26 8.32
N VAL A 169 -17.01 11.38 7.63
CA VAL A 169 -16.95 12.72 8.24
C VAL A 169 -18.29 13.13 8.83
N ALA A 170 -19.41 12.83 8.18
CA ALA A 170 -20.75 13.07 8.73
C ALA A 170 -20.98 12.27 10.03
N GLN A 171 -20.55 11.01 10.08
CA GLN A 171 -20.63 10.21 11.31
C GLN A 171 -19.75 10.77 12.42
N LEU A 172 -18.54 11.25 12.11
CA LEU A 172 -17.65 11.91 13.06
C LEU A 172 -18.36 13.12 13.70
N SER A 173 -18.93 13.99 12.87
CA SER A 173 -19.65 15.19 13.31
C SER A 173 -20.88 14.86 14.16
N SER A 174 -21.62 13.81 13.80
CA SER A 174 -22.80 13.35 14.58
C SER A 174 -22.41 12.83 15.95
N ARG A 175 -21.29 12.10 16.07
CA ARG A 175 -20.79 11.61 17.35
C ARG A 175 -20.30 12.74 18.25
N ALA A 176 -19.68 13.76 17.67
CA ALA A 176 -19.21 14.95 18.37
C ALA A 176 -20.34 15.78 18.98
N GLY A 177 -21.45 15.92 18.24
CA GLY A 177 -22.64 16.64 18.72
C GLY A 177 -23.25 16.03 19.99
N LYS A 178 -22.98 14.74 20.25
CA LYS A 178 -23.41 14.03 21.48
C LYS A 178 -22.38 14.12 22.62
N GLY A 179 -21.16 14.62 22.35
CA GLY A 179 -20.01 14.59 23.25
C GLY A 179 -19.24 15.89 23.35
N ASN A 180 -19.87 17.03 23.60
CA ASN A 180 -19.26 18.37 23.78
C ASN A 180 -18.23 18.80 22.71
N GLY A 181 -18.24 18.21 21.51
CA GLY A 181 -17.37 18.59 20.39
C GLY A 181 -15.91 18.12 20.50
N LYS A 182 -15.56 17.34 21.53
CA LYS A 182 -14.19 16.81 21.71
C LYS A 182 -14.08 15.36 21.32
N MET A 183 -12.90 14.99 20.86
CA MET A 183 -12.52 13.60 20.55
C MET A 183 -11.08 13.34 21.00
N VAL A 184 -10.72 12.07 21.04
CA VAL A 184 -9.34 11.65 21.23
C VAL A 184 -8.87 10.97 19.95
N SER A 185 -7.98 11.64 19.23
CA SER A 185 -7.21 10.99 18.17
C SER A 185 -6.16 10.08 18.80
N ARG A 186 -6.00 8.88 18.27
CA ARG A 186 -5.00 7.93 18.77
C ARG A 186 -3.57 8.38 18.51
N THR A 187 -3.37 9.21 17.50
CA THR A 187 -2.04 9.68 17.07
C THR A 187 -1.74 11.10 17.50
N MET A 188 -2.77 11.95 17.63
CA MET A 188 -2.61 13.37 17.94
C MET A 188 -3.12 13.75 19.33
N GLY A 189 -3.72 12.80 20.07
CA GLY A 189 -4.26 13.05 21.41
C GLY A 189 -5.62 13.77 21.42
N PRO A 190 -5.98 14.39 22.56
CA PRO A 190 -7.24 15.11 22.70
C PRO A 190 -7.27 16.35 21.80
N MET A 191 -8.36 16.52 21.02
CA MET A 191 -8.56 17.63 20.11
C MET A 191 -10.05 17.91 19.86
N ASP A 192 -10.34 19.05 19.27
CA ASP A 192 -11.68 19.35 18.81
C ASP A 192 -11.99 18.60 17.50
N VAL A 193 -13.24 18.17 17.36
CA VAL A 193 -13.68 17.49 16.12
C VAL A 193 -13.55 18.40 14.90
N SER A 194 -13.76 19.72 15.08
CA SER A 194 -13.55 20.70 14.01
C SER A 194 -12.12 20.73 13.52
N GLU A 195 -11.14 20.69 14.41
CA GLU A 195 -9.72 20.67 14.07
C GLU A 195 -9.34 19.36 13.36
N TYR A 196 -9.84 18.20 13.86
CA TYR A 196 -9.60 16.92 13.22
C TYR A 196 -10.20 16.87 11.81
N ARG A 197 -11.42 17.39 11.65
CA ARG A 197 -12.09 17.51 10.36
C ARG A 197 -11.29 18.36 9.39
N GLU A 198 -10.79 19.53 9.81
CA GLU A 198 -9.96 20.39 8.96
C GLU A 198 -8.72 19.64 8.44
N LYS A 199 -8.05 18.85 9.28
CA LYS A 199 -6.93 18.00 8.85
C LYS A 199 -7.35 16.94 7.83
N LEU A 200 -8.50 16.32 8.01
CA LEU A 200 -9.05 15.37 7.04
C LEU A 200 -9.40 16.05 5.72
N ASP A 201 -9.98 17.24 5.75
CA ASP A 201 -10.33 18.01 4.55
C ASP A 201 -9.08 18.43 3.76
N VAL A 202 -7.99 18.80 4.43
CA VAL A 202 -6.71 19.09 3.78
C VAL A 202 -6.18 17.85 3.04
N LEU A 203 -6.19 16.70 3.71
CA LEU A 203 -5.76 15.43 3.09
C LEU A 203 -6.67 15.01 1.93
N ALA A 204 -7.98 15.20 2.08
CA ALA A 204 -8.94 14.91 1.02
C ALA A 204 -8.70 15.80 -0.21
N LYS A 205 -8.46 17.09 -0.03
CA LYS A 205 -8.11 18.01 -1.13
C LYS A 205 -6.81 17.60 -1.83
N GLN A 206 -5.81 17.19 -1.09
CA GLN A 206 -4.54 16.71 -1.67
C GLN A 206 -4.75 15.45 -2.53
N ASN A 207 -5.63 14.54 -2.10
CA ASN A 207 -5.85 13.27 -2.78
C ASN A 207 -6.91 13.32 -3.88
N PHE A 208 -7.96 14.11 -3.71
CA PHE A 208 -9.06 14.21 -4.68
C PHE A 208 -8.91 15.38 -5.65
N GLY A 209 -8.01 16.30 -5.40
CA GLY A 209 -7.90 17.59 -6.06
C GLY A 209 -8.81 18.64 -5.42
N SER A 210 -8.44 19.92 -5.59
CA SER A 210 -9.34 21.03 -5.21
C SER A 210 -10.55 21.03 -6.13
N GLU A 211 -11.73 21.29 -5.58
CA GLU A 211 -12.96 21.50 -6.38
C GLU A 211 -12.94 22.86 -7.10
N SER A 212 -11.83 23.22 -7.74
CA SER A 212 -11.74 24.43 -8.53
C SER A 212 -12.10 24.11 -9.99
N GLY A 213 -13.31 24.44 -10.34
CA GLY A 213 -13.73 24.53 -11.73
C GLY A 213 -14.49 23.29 -12.21
N GLY A 214 -15.82 23.33 -12.04
CA GLY A 214 -16.70 22.61 -12.95
C GLY A 214 -16.45 23.12 -14.36
N ASP A 215 -15.75 22.32 -15.12
CA ASP A 215 -15.95 22.23 -16.55
C ASP A 215 -15.83 20.75 -16.89
N SER A 216 -17.00 20.18 -17.12
CA SER A 216 -17.14 18.90 -17.79
C SER A 216 -16.69 19.08 -19.24
N ALA A 217 -15.38 19.18 -19.43
CA ALA A 217 -14.80 18.97 -20.73
C ALA A 217 -14.87 17.47 -20.99
N THR A 218 -15.84 17.07 -21.79
CA THR A 218 -15.79 15.83 -22.55
C THR A 218 -14.40 15.72 -23.15
N ALA A 219 -13.56 14.90 -22.52
CA ALA A 219 -12.24 14.60 -23.08
C ALA A 219 -12.47 13.71 -24.30
N ASP A 220 -12.66 14.38 -25.43
CA ASP A 220 -12.40 13.78 -26.73
C ASP A 220 -10.93 13.32 -26.71
N ALA A 221 -10.74 12.02 -26.81
CA ALA A 221 -9.43 11.41 -26.91
C ALA A 221 -8.85 11.69 -28.30
N SER A 222 -8.57 12.97 -28.56
CA SER A 222 -7.85 13.38 -29.75
C SER A 222 -6.37 13.02 -29.58
N THR A 223 -5.99 11.95 -30.26
CA THR A 223 -4.64 11.63 -30.73
C THR A 223 -3.83 12.89 -30.94
N PRO A 224 -2.57 12.98 -30.45
CA PRO A 224 -1.71 14.08 -30.86
C PRO A 224 -1.54 14.03 -32.38
N LYS A 225 -2.00 15.09 -33.04
CA LYS A 225 -1.78 15.26 -34.49
C LYS A 225 -0.29 15.26 -34.76
N ASN A 226 0.15 14.36 -35.65
CA ASN A 226 1.45 14.39 -36.27
C ASN A 226 1.76 15.82 -36.74
N ALA A 227 2.81 16.42 -36.20
CA ALA A 227 3.49 17.52 -36.83
C ALA A 227 4.41 16.91 -37.89
N GLY A 228 4.16 17.24 -39.17
CA GLY A 228 4.97 16.88 -40.30
C GLY A 228 6.32 17.60 -40.30
#